data_bc579496c45f8992fac267da051bb126
#
_entry.id   bc579496c45f8992fac267da051bb126
#
_cell.length_a   1.000
_cell.length_b   1.000
_cell.length_c   1.000
_cell.angle_alpha   90.00
_cell.angle_beta   90.00
_cell.angle_gamma   90.00
#
_symmetry.space_group_name_H-M   'P 1'
#
loop_
_entity.id
_entity.type
_entity.pdbx_description
1 polymer ?
#
loop_
_entity_poly.entity_id
_entity_poly.type
_entity_poly.pdbx_seq_one_letter_code
_entity_poly.pdbx_strand_id
1 'polypeptide(L)'
;MKTTMVAVRKPGPRAGLVVEQVPVPDVGPDEVLVAVEAASICGTDLHIWEWDEWSQQRINPPLTVGHEFAGTVVKVGRDVRLVSVGDYVSAESHVTCGMCFQCRTGQAHMCPRTRILGVDRDGCFAEYVALPESVIWQNDRSKLPPEIATLQESFGNAVFATLAHELAGQSVGVLGCGPIGLFSTGIAKASGASSVMAVDINDYR
;
A
#
# COMPACT_ATOMS: atom_id res chain seq x y z
N MET A 1 -6.24 -25.72 0.01
CA MET A 1 -6.34 -24.31 0.42
C MET A 1 -7.74 -24.08 0.98
N LYS A 2 -7.93 -23.17 1.96
CA LYS A 2 -9.26 -22.81 2.46
C LYS A 2 -10.10 -22.21 1.34
N THR A 3 -11.42 -22.37 1.38
CA THR A 3 -12.37 -21.76 0.42
C THR A 3 -12.86 -20.40 0.90
N THR A 4 -12.81 -20.17 2.22
CA THR A 4 -13.18 -18.90 2.88
C THR A 4 -12.05 -18.41 3.78
N MET A 5 -12.04 -17.13 4.07
CA MET A 5 -11.07 -16.45 4.91
C MET A 5 -11.75 -15.40 5.80
N VAL A 6 -11.10 -15.05 6.91
CA VAL A 6 -11.50 -13.90 7.74
C VAL A 6 -11.03 -12.62 7.07
N ALA A 7 -11.90 -11.61 7.01
CA ALA A 7 -11.58 -10.29 6.50
C ALA A 7 -12.24 -9.18 7.32
N VAL A 8 -11.60 -8.02 7.36
CA VAL A 8 -12.17 -6.79 7.92
C VAL A 8 -12.76 -5.98 6.76
N ARG A 9 -14.06 -5.72 6.85
CA ARG A 9 -14.80 -5.13 5.73
C ARG A 9 -15.58 -3.88 6.11
N LYS A 10 -15.70 -3.00 5.12
CA LYS A 10 -16.71 -1.95 5.05
C LYS A 10 -17.99 -2.55 4.50
N PRO A 11 -19.02 -2.86 5.34
CA PRO A 11 -20.19 -3.60 4.88
C PRO A 11 -21.20 -2.73 4.12
N GLY A 12 -21.18 -1.42 4.35
CA GLY A 12 -22.15 -0.49 3.79
C GLY A 12 -21.80 0.97 4.07
N PRO A 13 -22.61 1.93 3.57
CA PRO A 13 -22.37 3.37 3.64
C PRO A 13 -22.66 3.96 5.04
N ARG A 14 -21.89 3.58 6.04
CA ARG A 14 -22.02 4.04 7.44
C ARG A 14 -20.71 3.86 8.18
N ALA A 15 -20.51 4.55 9.30
CA ALA A 15 -19.32 4.38 10.15
C ALA A 15 -19.17 2.93 10.66
N GLY A 16 -17.93 2.54 10.91
CA GLY A 16 -17.53 1.24 11.41
C GLY A 16 -17.11 0.24 10.33
N LEU A 17 -16.43 -0.80 10.76
CA LEU A 17 -16.02 -1.97 9.99
C LEU A 17 -16.53 -3.22 10.69
N VAL A 18 -16.60 -4.33 9.98
CA VAL A 18 -17.01 -5.64 10.52
C VAL A 18 -15.96 -6.69 10.18
N VAL A 19 -15.85 -7.70 11.04
CA VAL A 19 -15.06 -8.91 10.78
C VAL A 19 -16.02 -9.99 10.31
N GLU A 20 -15.79 -10.52 9.12
CA GLU A 20 -16.66 -11.54 8.54
C GLU A 20 -15.89 -12.58 7.72
N GLN A 21 -16.56 -13.69 7.42
CA GLN A 21 -16.03 -14.73 6.51
C GLN A 21 -16.39 -14.36 5.07
N VAL A 22 -15.38 -14.34 4.21
CA VAL A 22 -15.53 -14.09 2.77
C VAL A 22 -14.85 -15.19 1.96
N PRO A 23 -15.20 -15.38 0.70
CA PRO A 23 -14.44 -16.29 -0.17
C PRO A 23 -12.97 -15.86 -0.28
N VAL A 24 -12.04 -16.83 -0.34
CA VAL A 24 -10.65 -16.55 -0.74
C VAL A 24 -10.68 -16.09 -2.20
N PRO A 25 -10.01 -14.97 -2.55
CA PRO A 25 -10.06 -14.45 -3.90
C PRO A 25 -9.45 -15.43 -4.93
N ASP A 26 -10.07 -15.49 -6.09
CA ASP A 26 -9.47 -16.15 -7.25
C ASP A 26 -8.26 -15.36 -7.74
N VAL A 27 -7.30 -16.09 -8.33
CA VAL A 27 -6.06 -15.50 -8.86
C VAL A 27 -6.19 -15.37 -10.37
N GLY A 28 -6.13 -14.17 -10.87
CA GLY A 28 -6.06 -13.85 -12.28
C GLY A 28 -4.78 -14.38 -12.96
N PRO A 29 -4.71 -14.35 -14.30
CA PRO A 29 -3.54 -14.88 -15.02
C PRO A 29 -2.21 -14.21 -14.63
N ASP A 30 -2.22 -12.92 -14.36
CA ASP A 30 -1.08 -12.08 -14.00
C ASP A 30 -1.05 -11.69 -12.51
N GLU A 31 -1.90 -12.33 -11.69
CA GLU A 31 -2.00 -12.05 -10.25
C GLU A 31 -1.30 -13.12 -9.41
N VAL A 32 -1.01 -12.72 -8.19
CA VAL A 32 -0.53 -13.62 -7.13
C VAL A 32 -1.49 -13.58 -5.95
N LEU A 33 -1.60 -14.68 -5.21
CA LEU A 33 -2.26 -14.75 -3.91
C LEU A 33 -1.20 -14.71 -2.83
N VAL A 34 -1.30 -13.75 -1.94
CA VAL A 34 -0.38 -13.60 -0.80
C VAL A 34 -1.13 -13.95 0.48
N ALA A 35 -0.56 -14.83 1.29
CA ALA A 35 -0.95 -15.02 2.68
C ALA A 35 -0.40 -13.85 3.50
N VAL A 36 -1.28 -13.02 4.05
CA VAL A 36 -0.92 -11.83 4.81
C VAL A 36 -0.40 -12.23 6.18
N GLU A 37 0.78 -11.76 6.55
CA GLU A 37 1.42 -12.02 7.83
C GLU A 37 1.32 -10.81 8.77
N ALA A 38 1.42 -9.61 8.22
CA ALA A 38 1.22 -8.35 8.93
C ALA A 38 0.58 -7.31 8.01
N ALA A 39 -0.15 -6.39 8.59
CA ALA A 39 -0.71 -5.21 7.92
C ALA A 39 -0.64 -4.01 8.85
N SER A 40 -0.43 -2.81 8.30
CA SER A 40 -0.46 -1.55 9.04
C SER A 40 -1.71 -0.73 8.71
N ILE A 41 -2.09 0.13 9.64
CA ILE A 41 -3.27 1.00 9.52
C ILE A 41 -2.81 2.37 9.00
N CYS A 42 -3.36 2.79 7.87
CA CYS A 42 -3.18 4.11 7.30
C CYS A 42 -4.27 5.09 7.76
N GLY A 43 -4.01 6.38 7.64
CA GLY A 43 -5.04 7.41 7.82
C GLY A 43 -6.26 7.22 6.90
N THR A 44 -6.06 6.69 5.69
CA THR A 44 -7.11 6.32 4.75
C THR A 44 -8.11 5.31 5.35
N ASP A 45 -7.62 4.32 6.11
CA ASP A 45 -8.49 3.34 6.76
C ASP A 45 -9.38 3.97 7.84
N LEU A 46 -8.88 5.02 8.52
CA LEU A 46 -9.66 5.79 9.49
C LEU A 46 -10.78 6.58 8.78
N HIS A 47 -10.49 7.25 7.67
CA HIS A 47 -11.51 7.90 6.83
C HIS A 47 -12.60 6.93 6.41
N ILE A 48 -12.22 5.73 5.95
CA ILE A 48 -13.18 4.67 5.56
C ILE A 48 -13.98 4.19 6.77
N TRP A 49 -13.33 4.03 7.95
CA TRP A 49 -14.01 3.63 9.17
C TRP A 49 -15.03 4.67 9.61
N GLU A 50 -14.67 5.95 9.63
CA GLU A 50 -15.54 7.07 10.03
C GLU A 50 -16.66 7.33 9.04
N TRP A 51 -16.47 6.93 7.77
CA TRP A 51 -17.40 7.19 6.67
C TRP A 51 -17.59 8.70 6.42
N ASP A 52 -16.50 9.42 6.40
CA ASP A 52 -16.46 10.86 6.16
C ASP A 52 -16.84 11.25 4.72
N GLU A 53 -16.82 12.54 4.41
CA GLU A 53 -17.21 13.06 3.10
C GLU A 53 -16.39 12.48 1.94
N TRP A 54 -15.07 12.29 2.13
CA TRP A 54 -14.20 11.66 1.13
C TRP A 54 -14.61 10.20 0.89
N SER A 55 -14.83 9.45 1.95
CA SER A 55 -15.23 8.04 1.85
C SER A 55 -16.58 7.87 1.17
N GLN A 56 -17.54 8.76 1.45
CA GLN A 56 -18.86 8.74 0.81
C GLN A 56 -18.81 8.95 -0.70
N GLN A 57 -17.84 9.74 -1.18
CA GLN A 57 -17.66 10.00 -2.59
C GLN A 57 -16.82 8.94 -3.31
N ARG A 58 -15.97 8.21 -2.55
CA ARG A 58 -14.91 7.39 -3.14
C ARG A 58 -15.13 5.89 -2.97
N ILE A 59 -15.70 5.44 -1.85
CA ILE A 59 -15.78 4.03 -1.50
C ILE A 59 -17.11 3.42 -1.92
N ASN A 60 -17.06 2.24 -2.55
CA ASN A 60 -18.22 1.47 -2.96
C ASN A 60 -18.32 0.17 -2.12
N PRO A 61 -19.03 0.16 -0.99
CA PRO A 61 -19.21 -1.06 -0.21
C PRO A 61 -20.07 -2.12 -0.94
N PRO A 62 -19.92 -3.41 -0.62
CA PRO A 62 -19.03 -3.96 0.40
C PRO A 62 -17.57 -4.06 -0.09
N LEU A 63 -16.58 -3.77 0.78
CA LEU A 63 -15.17 -3.72 0.43
C LEU A 63 -14.31 -4.24 1.59
N THR A 64 -13.37 -5.13 1.33
CA THR A 64 -12.27 -5.45 2.27
C THR A 64 -11.29 -4.28 2.28
N VAL A 65 -10.99 -3.73 3.45
CA VAL A 65 -10.13 -2.55 3.60
C VAL A 65 -8.65 -2.93 3.79
N GLY A 66 -7.77 -1.93 3.91
CA GLY A 66 -6.33 -2.12 4.11
C GLY A 66 -5.52 -2.19 2.81
N HIS A 67 -4.34 -1.56 2.80
CA HIS A 67 -3.49 -1.46 1.61
C HIS A 67 -1.99 -1.53 1.90
N GLU A 68 -1.60 -1.60 3.16
CA GLU A 68 -0.21 -1.73 3.62
C GLU A 68 -0.02 -3.10 4.25
N PHE A 69 0.77 -3.99 3.65
CA PHE A 69 0.94 -5.36 4.15
C PHE A 69 2.30 -5.96 3.78
N ALA A 70 2.63 -7.04 4.47
CA ALA A 70 3.68 -7.98 4.12
C ALA A 70 3.18 -9.43 4.29
N GLY A 71 3.68 -10.34 3.46
CA GLY A 71 3.26 -11.73 3.54
C GLY A 71 4.02 -12.62 2.55
N THR A 72 3.56 -13.85 2.45
CA THR A 72 4.19 -14.88 1.60
C THR A 72 3.28 -15.24 0.44
N VAL A 73 3.83 -15.31 -0.78
CA VAL A 73 3.13 -15.77 -1.99
C VAL A 73 2.76 -17.24 -1.82
N VAL A 74 1.47 -17.57 -1.93
CA VAL A 74 0.96 -18.95 -1.79
C VAL A 74 0.38 -19.53 -3.08
N LYS A 75 0.10 -18.69 -4.07
CA LYS A 75 -0.36 -19.09 -5.40
C LYS A 75 0.02 -18.03 -6.42
N VAL A 76 0.33 -18.45 -7.64
CA VAL A 76 0.65 -17.56 -8.78
C VAL A 76 -0.24 -17.89 -9.96
N GLY A 77 -0.61 -16.87 -10.74
CA GLY A 77 -1.27 -17.00 -12.02
C GLY A 77 -0.32 -17.53 -13.10
N ARG A 78 -0.89 -18.02 -14.21
CA ARG A 78 -0.12 -18.69 -15.28
C ARG A 78 0.86 -17.76 -16.03
N ASP A 79 0.60 -16.46 -16.01
CA ASP A 79 1.39 -15.44 -16.73
C ASP A 79 2.39 -14.71 -15.82
N VAL A 80 2.39 -14.98 -14.50
CA VAL A 80 3.34 -14.46 -13.52
C VAL A 80 4.76 -14.91 -13.81
N ARG A 81 5.74 -13.99 -13.76
CA ARG A 81 7.15 -14.23 -14.10
C ARG A 81 8.15 -13.69 -13.07
N LEU A 82 7.75 -12.70 -12.28
CA LEU A 82 8.67 -11.96 -11.41
C LEU A 82 8.79 -12.57 -10.01
N VAL A 83 7.77 -13.31 -9.58
CA VAL A 83 7.71 -13.90 -8.24
C VAL A 83 7.24 -15.36 -8.29
N SER A 84 7.52 -16.10 -7.22
CA SER A 84 7.23 -17.52 -7.08
C SER A 84 6.53 -17.82 -5.75
N VAL A 85 5.88 -18.96 -5.66
CA VAL A 85 5.33 -19.45 -4.38
C VAL A 85 6.45 -19.61 -3.36
N GLY A 86 6.25 -19.04 -2.17
CA GLY A 86 7.23 -19.00 -1.08
C GLY A 86 7.97 -17.69 -0.98
N ASP A 87 7.90 -16.79 -1.98
CA ASP A 87 8.53 -15.48 -1.93
C ASP A 87 7.87 -14.61 -0.84
N TYR A 88 8.71 -13.94 -0.07
CA TYR A 88 8.28 -12.97 0.92
C TYR A 88 8.18 -11.58 0.28
N VAL A 89 7.01 -10.97 0.38
CA VAL A 89 6.65 -9.79 -0.41
C VAL A 89 5.89 -8.74 0.38
N SER A 90 5.92 -7.52 -0.12
CA SER A 90 4.96 -6.45 0.12
C SER A 90 4.50 -5.89 -1.24
N ALA A 91 3.66 -4.87 -1.27
CA ALA A 91 3.15 -4.34 -2.52
C ALA A 91 3.00 -2.82 -2.51
N GLU A 92 3.07 -2.24 -3.71
CA GLU A 92 2.52 -0.91 -4.00
C GLU A 92 0.99 -1.01 -4.06
N SER A 93 0.30 -0.07 -3.45
CA SER A 93 -1.18 -0.10 -3.38
C SER A 93 -1.86 0.32 -4.69
N HIS A 94 -1.17 1.06 -5.57
CA HIS A 94 -1.71 1.65 -6.79
C HIS A 94 -1.57 0.72 -7.99
N VAL A 95 -2.62 -0.05 -8.26
CA VAL A 95 -2.67 -0.93 -9.44
C VAL A 95 -3.01 -0.09 -10.67
N THR A 96 -2.05 0.08 -11.56
CA THR A 96 -2.19 0.85 -12.80
C THR A 96 -2.57 -0.05 -13.98
N CYS A 97 -3.10 0.53 -15.06
CA CYS A 97 -3.60 -0.26 -16.18
C CYS A 97 -2.52 -0.76 -17.14
N GLY A 98 -1.27 -0.30 -17.05
CA GLY A 98 -0.14 -0.69 -17.88
C GLY A 98 -0.18 -0.23 -19.35
N MET A 99 -1.32 0.20 -19.90
CA MET A 99 -1.52 0.40 -21.35
C MET A 99 -1.87 1.84 -21.78
N CYS A 100 -2.20 2.74 -20.84
CA CYS A 100 -2.49 4.14 -21.21
C CYS A 100 -1.21 4.91 -21.54
N PHE A 101 -1.36 6.13 -22.07
CA PHE A 101 -0.22 6.97 -22.42
C PHE A 101 0.74 7.15 -21.24
N GLN A 102 0.21 7.51 -20.07
CA GLN A 102 1.01 7.72 -18.84
C GLN A 102 1.79 6.46 -18.45
N CYS A 103 1.15 5.30 -18.43
CA CYS A 103 1.83 4.06 -18.10
C CYS A 103 2.96 3.73 -19.09
N ARG A 104 2.72 3.94 -20.39
CA ARG A 104 3.69 3.62 -21.44
C ARG A 104 4.85 4.61 -21.56
N THR A 105 4.74 5.79 -20.94
CA THR A 105 5.76 6.85 -20.94
C THR A 105 6.48 6.99 -19.59
N GLY A 106 6.37 5.99 -18.69
CA GLY A 106 7.05 6.01 -17.39
C GLY A 106 6.37 6.87 -16.32
N GLN A 107 5.13 7.32 -16.57
CA GLN A 107 4.33 8.14 -15.65
C GLN A 107 3.13 7.35 -15.10
N ALA A 108 3.35 6.08 -14.73
CA ALA A 108 2.30 5.19 -14.29
C ALA A 108 1.52 5.73 -13.06
N HIS A 109 2.19 6.49 -12.18
CA HIS A 109 1.57 7.17 -11.04
C HIS A 109 0.45 8.16 -11.44
N MET A 110 0.45 8.63 -12.70
CA MET A 110 -0.61 9.50 -13.28
C MET A 110 -1.65 8.71 -14.07
N CYS A 111 -1.74 7.41 -13.91
CA CYS A 111 -2.68 6.57 -14.65
C CYS A 111 -4.14 6.95 -14.31
N PRO A 112 -4.98 7.36 -15.28
CA PRO A 112 -6.37 7.73 -15.02
C PRO A 112 -7.26 6.52 -14.68
N ARG A 113 -6.72 5.30 -14.81
CA ARG A 113 -7.41 4.04 -14.51
C ARG A 113 -6.78 3.31 -13.32
N THR A 114 -6.06 4.04 -12.45
CA THR A 114 -5.52 3.47 -11.22
C THR A 114 -6.64 2.95 -10.33
N ARG A 115 -6.43 1.74 -9.78
CA ARG A 115 -7.30 1.14 -8.77
C ARG A 115 -6.47 0.87 -7.52
N ILE A 116 -6.86 1.51 -6.43
CA ILE A 116 -6.13 1.45 -5.16
C ILE A 116 -6.64 0.26 -4.33
N LEU A 117 -5.70 -0.54 -3.82
CA LEU A 117 -5.98 -1.64 -2.90
C LEU A 117 -6.70 -1.11 -1.65
N GLY A 118 -7.73 -1.81 -1.18
CA GLY A 118 -8.51 -1.39 0.00
C GLY A 118 -9.40 -0.15 -0.21
N VAL A 119 -9.42 0.42 -1.44
CA VAL A 119 -10.21 1.60 -1.82
C VAL A 119 -11.09 1.32 -3.03
N ASP A 120 -10.49 0.83 -4.14
CA ASP A 120 -11.19 0.52 -5.40
C ASP A 120 -11.32 -0.97 -5.67
N ARG A 121 -10.60 -1.76 -4.93
CA ARG A 121 -10.59 -3.22 -4.96
C ARG A 121 -10.35 -3.74 -3.55
N ASP A 122 -10.75 -4.99 -3.28
CA ASP A 122 -10.57 -5.61 -1.98
C ASP A 122 -9.11 -5.56 -1.53
N GLY A 123 -8.92 -5.21 -0.26
CA GLY A 123 -7.65 -4.92 0.37
C GLY A 123 -7.06 -6.07 1.19
N CYS A 124 -6.08 -5.73 2.01
CA CYS A 124 -5.20 -6.67 2.71
C CYS A 124 -5.57 -6.93 4.19
N PHE A 125 -6.59 -6.30 4.75
CA PHE A 125 -7.04 -6.66 6.10
C PHE A 125 -7.86 -7.96 6.04
N ALA A 126 -7.19 -9.03 5.59
CA ALA A 126 -7.72 -10.37 5.40
C ALA A 126 -6.58 -11.41 5.52
N GLU A 127 -6.94 -12.71 5.62
CA GLU A 127 -5.92 -13.76 5.64
C GLU A 127 -5.17 -13.88 4.30
N TYR A 128 -5.81 -13.49 3.19
CA TYR A 128 -5.22 -13.52 1.85
C TYR A 128 -5.61 -12.28 1.04
N VAL A 129 -4.71 -11.86 0.14
CA VAL A 129 -4.96 -10.79 -0.82
C VAL A 129 -4.47 -11.21 -2.21
N ALA A 130 -5.24 -10.87 -3.26
CA ALA A 130 -4.85 -11.11 -4.65
C ALA A 130 -4.47 -9.78 -5.33
N LEU A 131 -3.31 -9.76 -5.99
CA LEU A 131 -2.74 -8.57 -6.63
C LEU A 131 -1.99 -8.94 -7.92
N PRO A 132 -1.98 -8.06 -8.94
CA PRO A 132 -1.08 -8.20 -10.08
C PRO A 132 0.38 -8.23 -9.65
N GLU A 133 1.20 -9.07 -10.30
CA GLU A 133 2.64 -9.14 -10.00
C GLU A 133 3.36 -7.80 -10.21
N SER A 134 2.83 -6.93 -11.07
CA SER A 134 3.41 -5.62 -11.39
C SER A 134 3.53 -4.66 -10.21
N VAL A 135 2.79 -4.90 -9.12
CA VAL A 135 2.84 -4.09 -7.90
C VAL A 135 3.52 -4.81 -6.73
N ILE A 136 4.00 -6.04 -6.94
CA ILE A 136 4.62 -6.86 -5.92
C ILE A 136 6.13 -6.58 -5.83
N TRP A 137 6.63 -6.45 -4.62
CA TRP A 137 8.04 -6.28 -4.30
C TRP A 137 8.52 -7.40 -3.39
N GLN A 138 9.59 -8.09 -3.83
CA GLN A 138 10.27 -9.10 -3.01
C GLN A 138 11.07 -8.43 -1.90
N ASN A 139 11.01 -8.99 -0.70
CA ASN A 139 11.72 -8.52 0.48
C ASN A 139 12.72 -9.58 0.99
N ASP A 140 13.77 -9.09 1.62
CA ASP A 140 14.69 -9.92 2.39
C ASP A 140 14.17 -10.03 3.83
N ARG A 141 13.58 -11.18 4.16
CA ARG A 141 13.02 -11.46 5.50
C ARG A 141 14.06 -11.32 6.62
N SER A 142 15.33 -11.53 6.33
CA SER A 142 16.40 -11.39 7.34
C SER A 142 16.63 -9.93 7.74
N LYS A 143 16.24 -8.97 6.89
CA LYS A 143 16.42 -7.53 7.09
C LYS A 143 15.13 -6.82 7.45
N LEU A 144 14.01 -7.30 6.92
CA LEU A 144 12.69 -6.66 7.06
C LEU A 144 11.70 -7.69 7.65
N PRO A 145 11.51 -7.73 8.97
CA PRO A 145 10.45 -8.53 9.56
C PRO A 145 9.07 -8.00 9.10
N PRO A 146 8.00 -8.82 9.15
CA PRO A 146 6.70 -8.47 8.57
C PRO A 146 6.15 -7.13 9.05
N GLU A 147 6.31 -6.80 10.33
CA GLU A 147 5.83 -5.56 10.94
C GLU A 147 6.52 -4.29 10.37
N ILE A 148 7.74 -4.44 9.87
CA ILE A 148 8.48 -3.35 9.24
C ILE A 148 8.21 -3.32 7.74
N ALA A 149 8.10 -4.48 7.10
CA ALA A 149 7.86 -4.56 5.66
C ALA A 149 6.48 -4.02 5.24
N THR A 150 5.48 -3.97 6.14
CA THR A 150 4.19 -3.29 5.88
C THR A 150 4.36 -1.82 5.54
N LEU A 151 5.40 -1.16 6.07
CA LEU A 151 5.66 0.26 5.87
C LEU A 151 6.22 0.60 4.47
N GLN A 152 6.47 -0.41 3.64
CA GLN A 152 7.06 -0.21 2.31
C GLN A 152 6.17 0.67 1.42
N GLU A 153 4.86 0.57 1.53
CA GLU A 153 3.91 1.39 0.76
C GLU A 153 4.09 2.89 1.12
N SER A 154 3.97 3.25 2.38
CA SER A 154 4.14 4.63 2.84
C SER A 154 5.57 5.13 2.68
N PHE A 155 6.60 4.25 2.82
CA PHE A 155 7.99 4.58 2.52
C PHE A 155 8.19 4.90 1.03
N GLY A 156 7.57 4.16 0.12
CA GLY A 156 7.60 4.40 -1.33
C GLY A 156 7.05 5.79 -1.68
N ASN A 157 5.94 6.20 -1.07
CA ASN A 157 5.38 7.54 -1.23
C ASN A 157 6.36 8.63 -0.75
N ALA A 158 7.03 8.42 0.38
CA ALA A 158 8.04 9.35 0.90
C ALA A 158 9.26 9.44 -0.03
N VAL A 159 9.75 8.32 -0.56
CA VAL A 159 10.85 8.28 -1.55
C VAL A 159 10.48 9.07 -2.79
N PHE A 160 9.32 8.81 -3.36
CA PHE A 160 8.85 9.49 -4.57
C PHE A 160 8.73 11.00 -4.38
N ALA A 161 8.09 11.44 -3.29
CA ALA A 161 7.90 12.85 -3.00
C ALA A 161 9.24 13.57 -2.70
N THR A 162 10.09 12.95 -1.88
CA THR A 162 11.32 13.58 -1.40
C THR A 162 12.38 13.67 -2.49
N LEU A 163 12.49 12.66 -3.36
CA LEU A 163 13.47 12.62 -4.44
C LEU A 163 12.98 13.23 -5.77
N ALA A 164 11.85 13.94 -5.76
CA ALA A 164 11.36 14.66 -6.94
C ALA A 164 12.33 15.77 -7.40
N HIS A 165 13.24 16.23 -6.53
CA HIS A 165 14.26 17.22 -6.80
C HIS A 165 15.62 16.81 -6.22
N GLU A 166 16.71 17.40 -6.73
CA GLU A 166 18.05 17.29 -6.16
C GLU A 166 18.10 17.92 -4.77
N LEU A 167 18.57 17.18 -3.77
CA LEU A 167 18.60 17.60 -2.36
C LEU A 167 20.02 17.85 -1.84
N ALA A 168 21.06 17.41 -2.55
CA ALA A 168 22.43 17.59 -2.08
C ALA A 168 22.76 19.07 -1.85
N GLY A 169 23.22 19.40 -0.65
CA GLY A 169 23.54 20.76 -0.23
C GLY A 169 22.35 21.70 0.02
N GLN A 170 21.10 21.24 -0.20
CA GLN A 170 19.90 22.05 -0.02
C GLN A 170 19.44 22.08 1.46
N SER A 171 18.68 23.12 1.81
CA SER A 171 17.89 23.13 3.05
C SER A 171 16.49 22.64 2.77
N VAL A 172 16.03 21.64 3.52
CA VAL A 172 14.75 20.96 3.32
C VAL A 172 13.83 21.21 4.51
N GLY A 173 12.60 21.64 4.24
CA GLY A 173 11.52 21.75 5.22
C GLY A 173 10.50 20.64 5.02
N VAL A 174 10.19 19.88 6.08
CA VAL A 174 9.15 18.84 6.10
C VAL A 174 8.00 19.33 6.98
N LEU A 175 6.83 19.53 6.40
CA LEU A 175 5.62 19.96 7.11
C LEU A 175 4.71 18.74 7.35
N GLY A 176 4.62 18.33 8.61
CA GLY A 176 3.94 17.11 9.06
C GLY A 176 4.92 16.00 9.39
N CYS A 177 4.94 15.53 10.64
CA CYS A 177 5.81 14.47 11.15
C CYS A 177 5.05 13.14 11.32
N GLY A 178 4.05 12.89 10.48
CA GLY A 178 3.45 11.57 10.34
C GLY A 178 4.43 10.57 9.67
N PRO A 179 4.06 9.30 9.45
CA PRO A 179 4.96 8.28 8.90
C PRO A 179 5.70 8.73 7.64
N ILE A 180 4.99 9.28 6.66
CA ILE A 180 5.58 9.78 5.40
C ILE A 180 6.57 10.92 5.68
N GLY A 181 6.23 11.91 6.54
CA GLY A 181 7.11 13.01 6.87
C GLY A 181 8.37 12.57 7.61
N LEU A 182 8.27 11.61 8.51
CA LEU A 182 9.42 11.01 9.20
C LEU A 182 10.35 10.29 8.22
N PHE A 183 9.80 9.51 7.29
CA PHE A 183 10.58 8.89 6.21
C PHE A 183 11.24 9.93 5.32
N SER A 184 10.50 10.98 4.89
CA SER A 184 11.03 12.07 4.08
C SER A 184 12.19 12.79 4.77
N THR A 185 12.11 13.01 6.08
CA THR A 185 13.19 13.60 6.88
C THR A 185 14.46 12.75 6.82
N GLY A 186 14.32 11.43 7.01
CA GLY A 186 15.45 10.49 6.92
C GLY A 186 16.04 10.41 5.51
N ILE A 187 15.18 10.34 4.48
CA ILE A 187 15.57 10.28 3.07
C ILE A 187 16.31 11.56 2.67
N ALA A 188 15.78 12.74 3.01
CA ALA A 188 16.41 14.02 2.69
C ALA A 188 17.82 14.12 3.30
N LYS A 189 17.98 13.69 4.55
CA LYS A 189 19.28 13.66 5.21
C LYS A 189 20.25 12.69 4.53
N ALA A 190 19.79 11.48 4.21
CA ALA A 190 20.60 10.47 3.53
C ALA A 190 20.98 10.90 2.12
N SER A 191 20.17 11.75 1.46
CA SER A 191 20.41 12.28 0.12
C SER A 191 21.34 13.51 0.12
N GLY A 192 21.93 13.88 1.26
CA GLY A 192 22.95 14.93 1.34
C GLY A 192 22.39 16.34 1.54
N ALA A 193 21.16 16.49 1.99
CA ALA A 193 20.66 17.81 2.40
C ALA A 193 21.56 18.44 3.48
N SER A 194 21.90 19.73 3.32
CA SER A 194 22.74 20.46 4.26
C SER A 194 22.04 20.67 5.62
N SER A 195 20.73 20.88 5.60
CA SER A 195 19.88 20.95 6.80
C SER A 195 18.50 20.36 6.49
N VAL A 196 17.90 19.73 7.50
CA VAL A 196 16.52 19.26 7.43
C VAL A 196 15.78 19.74 8.67
N MET A 197 14.67 20.44 8.45
CA MET A 197 13.77 20.92 9.50
C MET A 197 12.42 20.22 9.34
N ALA A 198 11.96 19.54 10.38
CA ALA A 198 10.64 18.91 10.42
C ALA A 198 9.76 19.63 11.44
N VAL A 199 8.51 19.88 11.09
CA VAL A 199 7.53 20.62 11.90
C VAL A 199 6.20 19.90 11.89
N ASP A 200 5.57 19.80 13.05
CA ASP A 200 4.18 19.31 13.19
C ASP A 200 3.41 20.23 14.15
N ILE A 201 2.08 20.22 14.03
CA ILE A 201 1.17 20.92 14.93
C ILE A 201 0.86 20.11 16.20
N ASN A 202 1.24 18.86 16.23
CA ASN A 202 0.99 17.92 17.32
C ASN A 202 2.28 17.64 18.08
N ASP A 203 2.31 17.96 19.36
CA ASP A 203 3.49 17.79 20.24
C ASP A 203 3.92 16.32 20.42
N TYR A 204 3.04 15.35 20.14
CA TYR A 204 3.36 13.93 20.17
C TYR A 204 4.21 13.49 18.96
N ARG A 205 4.14 14.17 17.85
CA ARG A 205 4.85 13.88 16.60
C ARG A 205 6.06 14.79 16.46
#